data_18bdd16eab88d8b7976393ea1f3974ca
#
_entry.id   18bdd16eab88d8b7976393ea1f3974ca
#
_cell.length_a   1.000
_cell.length_b   1.000
_cell.length_c   1.000
_cell.angle_alpha   90.00
_cell.angle_beta   90.00
_cell.angle_gamma   90.00
#
_symmetry.space_group_name_H-M   'P 1'
#
loop_
_entity.id
_entity.type
_entity.pdbx_description
1 polymer ?
#
loop_
_entity_poly.entity_id
_entity_poly.type
_entity_poly.pdbx_seq_one_letter_code
_entity_poly.pdbx_strand_id
1 'polypeptide(L)'
;MFDVLRKHRLCLNAKKCAFGVGAGKFLGYLITNCGIEVNPDQIEAMKCLGSRSNPKKVQVLTGMLATLNRFNSKFSDRFRPFYQLLKKWKGFRWDDECEKVFQDLKEYLTQAPMLTAPEPEEELFMYLSVSDQAVSAVLLRDRGVQPVYYISKTLVDAETRYLPLEKLVLALVHATKKLPQYF
;
A
#
# COMPACT_ATOMS: atom_id res chain seq x y z
N MET A 1 5.61 24.81 16.03
CA MET A 1 6.43 23.61 15.76
C MET A 1 7.77 23.63 16.48
N PHE A 2 8.62 24.65 16.31
CA PHE A 2 9.94 24.73 16.96
C PHE A 2 9.88 24.79 18.50
N ASP A 3 8.86 25.38 19.10
CA ASP A 3 8.69 25.43 20.55
C ASP A 3 8.42 24.04 21.16
N VAL A 4 7.67 23.18 20.42
CA VAL A 4 7.47 21.78 20.82
C VAL A 4 8.80 21.02 20.80
N LEU A 5 9.61 21.22 19.76
CA LEU A 5 10.94 20.58 19.67
C LEU A 5 11.85 21.04 20.84
N ARG A 6 11.87 22.33 21.15
CA ARG A 6 12.61 22.88 22.30
C ARG A 6 12.11 22.30 23.61
N LYS A 7 10.78 22.27 23.81
CA LYS A 7 10.17 21.70 25.01
C LYS A 7 10.60 20.25 25.27
N HIS A 8 10.69 19.45 24.20
CA HIS A 8 11.07 18.03 24.28
C HIS A 8 12.56 17.76 24.03
N ARG A 9 13.39 18.82 23.95
CA ARG A 9 14.85 18.75 23.69
C ARG A 9 15.18 17.90 22.45
N LEU A 10 14.35 18.00 21.40
CA LEU A 10 14.57 17.30 20.14
C LEU A 10 15.44 18.16 19.21
N CYS A 11 16.47 17.55 18.65
CA CYS A 11 17.34 18.18 17.66
C CYS A 11 17.01 17.71 16.25
N LEU A 12 16.92 18.66 15.32
CA LEU A 12 16.73 18.34 13.90
C LEU A 12 18.10 18.08 13.24
N ASN A 13 18.15 17.04 12.41
CA ASN A 13 19.30 16.79 11.55
C ASN A 13 19.18 17.66 10.28
N ALA A 14 19.94 18.74 10.19
CA ALA A 14 19.89 19.70 9.09
C ALA A 14 20.09 19.03 7.70
N LYS A 15 20.89 17.97 7.61
CA LYS A 15 21.12 17.24 6.35
C LYS A 15 19.91 16.43 5.87
N LYS A 16 18.95 16.15 6.78
CA LYS A 16 17.73 15.37 6.49
C LYS A 16 16.47 16.22 6.47
N CYS A 17 16.58 17.50 6.79
CA CYS A 17 15.45 18.43 6.80
C CYS A 17 15.45 19.28 5.53
N ALA A 18 14.28 19.46 4.96
CA ALA A 18 14.03 20.39 3.87
C ALA A 18 12.86 21.30 4.27
N PHE A 19 12.98 22.59 3.96
CA PHE A 19 11.99 23.62 4.26
C PHE A 19 11.66 24.41 3.00
N GLY A 20 10.40 24.82 2.85
CA GLY A 20 9.96 25.63 1.70
C GLY A 20 10.03 24.91 0.36
N VAL A 21 9.89 23.58 0.36
CA VAL A 21 9.94 22.75 -0.85
C VAL A 21 8.53 22.40 -1.32
N GLY A 22 8.31 22.35 -2.65
CA GLY A 22 7.02 21.93 -3.22
C GLY A 22 6.77 20.42 -3.17
N ALA A 23 7.82 19.61 -2.99
CA ALA A 23 7.74 18.17 -2.82
C ALA A 23 8.86 17.67 -1.90
N GLY A 24 8.60 16.58 -1.16
CA GLY A 24 9.57 16.00 -0.24
C GLY A 24 9.40 14.51 -0.08
N LYS A 25 10.53 13.79 0.08
CA LYS A 25 10.53 12.35 0.38
C LYS A 25 10.32 12.15 1.88
N PHE A 26 9.27 11.41 2.26
CA PHE A 26 8.95 11.11 3.65
C PHE A 26 8.45 9.68 3.81
N LEU A 27 9.05 8.91 4.70
CA LEU A 27 8.70 7.51 5.00
C LEU A 27 8.56 6.62 3.73
N GLY A 28 9.40 6.86 2.72
CA GLY A 28 9.36 6.10 1.47
C GLY A 28 8.33 6.57 0.45
N TYR A 29 7.68 7.70 0.68
CA TYR A 29 6.72 8.32 -0.23
C TYR A 29 7.24 9.66 -0.74
N LEU A 30 6.75 10.10 -1.89
CA LEU A 30 6.88 11.46 -2.35
C LEU A 30 5.61 12.21 -1.98
N ILE A 31 5.75 13.22 -1.12
CA ILE A 31 4.64 14.08 -0.72
C ILE A 31 4.75 15.36 -1.55
N THR A 32 3.68 15.70 -2.24
CA THR A 32 3.55 16.89 -3.08
C THR A 32 2.37 17.73 -2.60
N ASN A 33 2.21 18.92 -3.16
CA ASN A 33 1.01 19.75 -2.89
C ASN A 33 -0.29 19.08 -3.41
N CYS A 34 -0.18 18.19 -4.41
CA CYS A 34 -1.31 17.50 -5.01
C CYS A 34 -1.69 16.22 -4.26
N GLY A 35 -0.79 15.66 -3.46
CA GLY A 35 -1.05 14.40 -2.76
C GLY A 35 0.21 13.59 -2.45
N ILE A 36 0.01 12.29 -2.29
CA ILE A 36 1.07 11.33 -1.95
C ILE A 36 1.27 10.39 -3.13
N GLU A 37 2.51 10.25 -3.56
CA GLU A 37 2.93 9.38 -4.65
C GLU A 37 3.92 8.32 -4.18
N VAL A 38 4.06 7.26 -4.97
CA VAL A 38 5.13 6.29 -4.77
C VAL A 38 6.47 6.97 -5.02
N ASN A 39 7.45 6.74 -4.15
CA ASN A 39 8.79 7.29 -4.36
C ASN A 39 9.42 6.69 -5.63
N PRO A 40 9.85 7.52 -6.60
CA PRO A 40 10.49 7.06 -7.83
C PRO A 40 11.69 6.15 -7.60
N ASP A 41 12.48 6.38 -6.54
CA ASP A 41 13.63 5.53 -6.21
C ASP A 41 13.20 4.10 -5.85
N GLN A 42 12.02 3.92 -5.22
CA GLN A 42 11.48 2.59 -4.92
C GLN A 42 11.01 1.88 -6.19
N ILE A 43 10.41 2.62 -7.11
CA ILE A 43 9.99 2.08 -8.42
C ILE A 43 11.23 1.61 -9.19
N GLU A 44 12.28 2.43 -9.24
CA GLU A 44 13.52 2.09 -9.93
C GLU A 44 14.22 0.88 -9.27
N ALA A 45 14.34 0.88 -7.95
CA ALA A 45 14.88 -0.25 -7.20
C ALA A 45 14.11 -1.56 -7.49
N MET A 46 12.79 -1.47 -7.66
CA MET A 46 11.95 -2.62 -7.98
C MET A 46 12.10 -3.07 -9.44
N LYS A 47 12.26 -2.13 -10.38
CA LYS A 47 12.55 -2.44 -11.79
C LYS A 47 13.92 -3.12 -11.95
N CYS A 48 14.92 -2.65 -11.22
CA CYS A 48 16.27 -3.24 -11.22
C CYS A 48 16.36 -4.60 -10.53
N LEU A 49 15.34 -4.96 -9.74
CA LEU A 49 15.28 -6.29 -9.19
C LEU A 49 15.11 -7.32 -10.35
N GLY A 50 16.14 -8.09 -10.72
CA GLY A 50 16.11 -9.15 -11.73
C GLY A 50 15.30 -10.39 -11.29
N SER A 51 15.26 -11.47 -12.08
CA SER A 51 14.54 -12.73 -11.80
C SER A 51 14.85 -13.34 -10.42
N ARG A 52 13.86 -14.00 -9.78
CA ARG A 52 13.83 -14.35 -8.34
C ARG A 52 14.20 -15.81 -8.08
N SER A 53 15.45 -16.12 -8.17
CA SER A 53 15.96 -17.45 -7.87
C SER A 53 16.22 -17.73 -6.36
N ASN A 54 15.96 -16.77 -5.46
CA ASN A 54 16.38 -16.85 -4.05
C ASN A 54 15.27 -16.32 -3.10
N PRO A 55 14.92 -17.07 -2.04
CA PRO A 55 13.95 -16.66 -1.03
C PRO A 55 14.23 -15.29 -0.40
N LYS A 56 15.50 -14.94 -0.18
CA LYS A 56 15.89 -13.63 0.37
C LYS A 56 15.47 -12.48 -0.54
N LYS A 57 15.57 -12.65 -1.86
CA LYS A 57 15.11 -11.63 -2.81
C LYS A 57 13.59 -11.47 -2.78
N VAL A 58 12.83 -12.56 -2.55
CA VAL A 58 11.37 -12.48 -2.39
C VAL A 58 11.00 -11.80 -1.07
N GLN A 59 11.77 -11.99 0.00
CA GLN A 59 11.58 -11.23 1.25
C GLN A 59 11.78 -9.73 1.05
N VAL A 60 12.84 -9.33 0.33
CA VAL A 60 13.05 -7.92 -0.01
C VAL A 60 11.88 -7.38 -0.83
N LEU A 61 11.44 -8.12 -1.85
CA LEU A 61 10.28 -7.75 -2.66
C LEU A 61 9.02 -7.57 -1.82
N THR A 62 8.68 -8.53 -0.96
CA THR A 62 7.49 -8.44 -0.10
C THR A 62 7.59 -7.32 0.93
N GLY A 63 8.80 -7.00 1.42
CA GLY A 63 9.05 -5.83 2.26
C GLY A 63 8.77 -4.51 1.52
N MET A 64 9.25 -4.38 0.29
CA MET A 64 8.95 -3.22 -0.56
C MET A 64 7.45 -3.13 -0.88
N LEU A 65 6.80 -4.25 -1.18
CA LEU A 65 5.37 -4.32 -1.43
C LEU A 65 4.54 -3.87 -0.22
N ALA A 66 4.96 -4.23 0.99
CA ALA A 66 4.26 -3.83 2.21
C ALA A 66 4.18 -2.30 2.35
N THR A 67 5.21 -1.56 1.91
CA THR A 67 5.19 -0.09 1.91
C THR A 67 4.26 0.48 0.83
N LEU A 68 4.03 -0.26 -0.26
CA LEU A 68 3.21 0.15 -1.40
C LEU A 68 1.74 -0.27 -1.31
N ASN A 69 1.36 -0.98 -0.24
CA ASN A 69 0.02 -1.52 -0.05
C ASN A 69 -1.09 -0.45 -0.23
N ARG A 70 -0.85 0.78 0.26
CA ARG A 70 -1.82 1.88 0.19
C ARG A 70 -2.08 2.43 -1.21
N PHE A 71 -1.26 2.10 -2.21
CA PHE A 71 -1.40 2.56 -3.59
C PHE A 71 -2.02 1.50 -4.50
N ASN A 72 -2.30 0.30 -4.01
CA ASN A 72 -2.71 -0.79 -4.85
C ASN A 72 -4.06 -1.37 -4.43
N SER A 73 -5.02 -1.28 -5.36
CA SER A 73 -6.31 -1.96 -5.20
C SER A 73 -6.12 -3.47 -5.16
N LYS A 74 -6.87 -4.17 -4.27
CA LYS A 74 -6.83 -5.64 -4.14
C LYS A 74 -5.42 -6.20 -3.92
N PHE A 75 -4.57 -5.46 -3.21
CA PHE A 75 -3.17 -5.79 -2.95
C PHE A 75 -2.99 -7.23 -2.45
N SER A 76 -3.80 -7.66 -1.48
CA SER A 76 -3.70 -8.98 -0.87
C SER A 76 -3.97 -10.12 -1.85
N ASP A 77 -4.89 -9.94 -2.80
CA ASP A 77 -5.18 -10.94 -3.84
C ASP A 77 -4.06 -10.97 -4.88
N ARG A 78 -3.66 -9.80 -5.39
CA ARG A 78 -2.67 -9.70 -6.48
C ARG A 78 -1.31 -10.28 -6.10
N PHE A 79 -0.85 -10.05 -4.87
CA PHE A 79 0.51 -10.43 -4.43
C PHE A 79 0.54 -11.68 -3.55
N ARG A 80 -0.58 -12.38 -3.44
CA ARG A 80 -0.69 -13.65 -2.73
C ARG A 80 0.38 -14.68 -3.12
N PRO A 81 0.72 -14.88 -4.43
CA PRO A 81 1.74 -15.84 -4.82
C PRO A 81 3.08 -15.62 -4.11
N PHE A 82 3.53 -14.39 -3.96
CA PHE A 82 4.79 -14.09 -3.27
C PHE A 82 4.77 -14.45 -1.79
N TYR A 83 3.65 -14.19 -1.09
CA TYR A 83 3.49 -14.57 0.31
C TYR A 83 3.40 -16.08 0.49
N GLN A 84 2.81 -16.79 -0.47
CA GLN A 84 2.77 -18.26 -0.46
C GLN A 84 4.15 -18.88 -0.66
N LEU A 85 4.99 -18.31 -1.53
CA LEU A 85 6.37 -18.74 -1.71
C LEU A 85 7.17 -18.65 -0.41
N LEU A 86 6.96 -17.60 0.38
CA LEU A 86 7.66 -17.44 1.68
C LEU A 86 7.18 -18.44 2.72
N LYS A 87 5.92 -18.88 2.68
CA LYS A 87 5.40 -19.93 3.57
C LYS A 87 6.00 -21.32 3.26
N LYS A 88 6.33 -21.59 1.98
CA LYS A 88 6.87 -22.86 1.47
C LYS A 88 8.40 -22.84 1.35
N TRP A 89 9.10 -22.37 2.37
CA TRP A 89 10.55 -22.17 2.35
C TRP A 89 11.37 -23.40 1.89
N LYS A 90 11.00 -24.60 2.32
CA LYS A 90 11.68 -25.85 1.94
C LYS A 90 11.43 -26.31 0.50
N GLY A 91 10.40 -25.78 -0.15
CA GLY A 91 10.02 -26.09 -1.53
C GLY A 91 9.95 -24.83 -2.40
N PHE A 92 10.82 -23.86 -2.16
CA PHE A 92 10.85 -22.62 -2.91
C PHE A 92 11.07 -22.86 -4.39
N ARG A 93 10.09 -22.47 -5.20
CA ARG A 93 10.16 -22.49 -6.65
C ARG A 93 9.47 -21.25 -7.20
N TRP A 94 10.25 -20.43 -7.90
CA TRP A 94 9.68 -19.30 -8.66
C TRP A 94 9.08 -19.88 -9.95
N ASP A 95 7.79 -19.75 -10.11
CA ASP A 95 7.03 -20.26 -11.26
C ASP A 95 6.60 -19.14 -12.21
N ASP A 96 5.99 -19.52 -13.34
CA ASP A 96 5.55 -18.58 -14.35
C ASP A 96 4.42 -17.68 -13.85
N GLU A 97 3.59 -18.14 -12.91
CA GLU A 97 2.56 -17.33 -12.26
C GLU A 97 3.20 -16.18 -11.46
N CYS A 98 4.22 -16.49 -10.68
CA CYS A 98 4.97 -15.48 -9.92
C CYS A 98 5.66 -14.48 -10.86
N GLU A 99 6.24 -14.94 -11.96
CA GLU A 99 6.88 -14.06 -12.93
C GLU A 99 5.86 -13.12 -13.59
N LYS A 100 4.70 -13.63 -14.00
CA LYS A 100 3.62 -12.82 -14.55
C LYS A 100 3.15 -11.75 -13.57
N VAL A 101 2.83 -12.14 -12.33
CA VAL A 101 2.42 -11.19 -11.28
C VAL A 101 3.50 -10.14 -11.02
N PHE A 102 4.76 -10.51 -11.15
CA PHE A 102 5.87 -9.58 -10.99
C PHE A 102 5.99 -8.58 -12.16
N GLN A 103 5.75 -8.99 -13.38
CA GLN A 103 5.73 -8.09 -14.53
C GLN A 103 4.51 -7.14 -14.47
N ASP A 104 3.32 -7.69 -14.15
CA ASP A 104 2.10 -6.88 -13.93
C ASP A 104 2.31 -5.83 -12.83
N LEU A 105 3.06 -6.18 -11.77
CA LEU A 105 3.43 -5.23 -10.72
C LEU A 105 4.31 -4.09 -11.23
N LYS A 106 5.34 -4.41 -12.01
CA LYS A 106 6.24 -3.39 -12.58
C LYS A 106 5.49 -2.41 -13.47
N GLU A 107 4.59 -2.93 -14.30
CA GLU A 107 3.74 -2.11 -15.15
C GLU A 107 2.80 -1.22 -14.33
N TYR A 108 2.10 -1.81 -13.34
CA TYR A 108 1.22 -1.07 -12.46
C TYR A 108 1.93 0.06 -11.72
N LEU A 109 3.13 -0.17 -11.18
CA LEU A 109 3.87 0.85 -10.44
C LEU A 109 4.37 2.00 -11.33
N THR A 110 4.49 1.77 -12.62
CA THR A 110 4.82 2.83 -13.59
C THR A 110 3.67 3.84 -13.72
N GLN A 111 2.43 3.40 -13.46
CA GLN A 111 1.20 4.18 -13.54
C GLN A 111 0.45 4.21 -12.20
N ALA A 112 1.17 4.05 -11.09
CA ALA A 112 0.54 4.01 -9.78
C ALA A 112 -0.29 5.28 -9.52
N PRO A 113 -1.52 5.15 -9.01
CA PRO A 113 -2.37 6.31 -8.75
C PRO A 113 -1.76 7.19 -7.66
N MET A 114 -1.85 8.48 -7.85
CA MET A 114 -1.59 9.45 -6.79
C MET A 114 -2.72 9.40 -5.77
N LEU A 115 -2.39 9.37 -4.48
CA LEU A 115 -3.38 9.48 -3.40
C LEU A 115 -3.56 10.96 -3.06
N THR A 116 -4.80 11.42 -3.05
CA THR A 116 -5.14 12.82 -2.75
C THR A 116 -5.61 12.98 -1.30
N ALA A 117 -5.29 14.10 -0.68
CA ALA A 117 -5.89 14.46 0.60
C ALA A 117 -7.31 15.01 0.36
N PRO A 118 -8.32 14.59 1.14
CA PRO A 118 -9.65 15.19 1.05
C PRO A 118 -9.63 16.61 1.60
N GLU A 119 -10.55 17.43 1.12
CA GLU A 119 -10.80 18.76 1.67
C GLU A 119 -11.59 18.65 2.99
N PRO A 120 -11.51 19.64 3.88
CA PRO A 120 -12.39 19.68 5.07
C PRO A 120 -13.87 19.60 4.67
N GLU A 121 -14.64 18.76 5.37
CA GLU A 121 -16.07 18.56 5.17
C GLU A 121 -16.45 18.00 3.77
N GLU A 122 -15.49 17.50 3.01
CA GLU A 122 -15.75 16.82 1.73
C GLU A 122 -16.42 15.47 1.96
N GLU A 123 -17.47 15.18 1.21
CA GLU A 123 -18.10 13.86 1.20
C GLU A 123 -17.19 12.83 0.53
N LEU A 124 -16.99 11.69 1.20
CA LEU A 124 -16.13 10.63 0.71
C LEU A 124 -16.93 9.35 0.47
N PHE A 125 -16.57 8.61 -0.57
CA PHE A 125 -17.21 7.37 -0.95
C PHE A 125 -16.29 6.17 -0.64
N MET A 126 -16.85 5.17 0.02
CA MET A 126 -16.15 3.93 0.29
C MET A 126 -16.70 2.80 -0.57
N TYR A 127 -15.85 2.23 -1.42
CA TYR A 127 -16.16 1.04 -2.20
C TYR A 127 -15.50 -0.18 -1.58
N LEU A 128 -16.29 -1.21 -1.35
CA LEU A 128 -15.87 -2.47 -0.76
C LEU A 128 -15.81 -3.56 -1.85
N SER A 129 -14.82 -4.41 -1.77
CA SER A 129 -14.69 -5.57 -2.65
C SER A 129 -14.24 -6.78 -1.84
N VAL A 130 -14.80 -7.94 -2.14
CA VAL A 130 -14.48 -9.20 -1.48
C VAL A 130 -14.12 -10.26 -2.51
N SER A 131 -13.20 -11.15 -2.12
CA SER A 131 -12.87 -12.36 -2.84
C SER A 131 -12.93 -13.56 -1.87
N ASP A 132 -12.62 -14.74 -2.37
CA ASP A 132 -12.55 -15.93 -1.52
C ASP A 132 -11.47 -15.82 -0.45
N GLN A 133 -10.40 -15.07 -0.71
CA GLN A 133 -9.17 -15.06 0.08
C GLN A 133 -8.80 -13.71 0.68
N ALA A 134 -9.47 -12.63 0.24
CA ALA A 134 -9.15 -11.29 0.70
C ALA A 134 -10.37 -10.38 0.69
N VAL A 135 -10.29 -9.32 1.49
CA VAL A 135 -11.21 -8.20 1.46
C VAL A 135 -10.43 -6.92 1.18
N SER A 136 -11.05 -5.99 0.50
CA SER A 136 -10.45 -4.70 0.17
C SER A 136 -11.48 -3.58 0.21
N ALA A 137 -10.97 -2.38 0.46
CA ALA A 137 -11.73 -1.16 0.43
C ALA A 137 -10.93 -0.06 -0.27
N VAL A 138 -11.61 0.85 -0.92
CA VAL A 138 -11.03 2.10 -1.42
C VAL A 138 -11.88 3.26 -0.95
N LEU A 139 -11.21 4.27 -0.44
CA LEU A 139 -11.81 5.55 -0.10
C LEU A 139 -11.53 6.53 -1.24
N LEU A 140 -12.58 7.13 -1.79
CA LEU A 140 -12.52 8.00 -2.96
C LEU A 140 -13.12 9.36 -2.63
N ARG A 141 -12.63 10.40 -3.29
CA ARG A 141 -13.28 11.71 -3.38
C ARG A 141 -14.34 11.68 -4.48
N ASP A 142 -15.43 12.42 -4.31
CA ASP A 142 -16.49 12.53 -5.33
C ASP A 142 -16.00 13.25 -6.58
N ARG A 143 -15.21 14.29 -6.41
CA ARG A 143 -14.65 15.09 -7.51
C ARG A 143 -13.61 14.33 -8.31
N GLY A 144 -14.03 13.64 -9.38
CA GLY A 144 -13.14 12.97 -10.34
C GLY A 144 -12.65 11.59 -9.92
N VAL A 145 -13.33 10.91 -9.00
CA VAL A 145 -13.02 9.53 -8.58
C VAL A 145 -11.54 9.37 -8.17
N GLN A 146 -11.03 10.34 -7.40
CA GLN A 146 -9.63 10.33 -6.97
C GLN A 146 -9.46 9.50 -5.69
N PRO A 147 -8.50 8.57 -5.66
CA PRO A 147 -8.28 7.75 -4.48
C PRO A 147 -7.62 8.54 -3.34
N VAL A 148 -8.22 8.42 -2.15
CA VAL A 148 -7.65 8.89 -0.89
C VAL A 148 -6.81 7.78 -0.27
N TYR A 149 -7.33 6.54 -0.29
CA TYR A 149 -6.63 5.42 0.32
C TYR A 149 -7.14 4.07 -0.19
N TYR A 150 -6.22 3.12 -0.37
CA TYR A 150 -6.54 1.72 -0.62
C TYR A 150 -6.24 0.89 0.62
N ILE A 151 -7.14 -0.05 0.93
CA ILE A 151 -6.98 -1.00 2.03
C ILE A 151 -7.17 -2.40 1.46
N SER A 152 -6.36 -3.34 1.91
CA SER A 152 -6.54 -4.75 1.60
C SER A 152 -6.10 -5.61 2.77
N LYS A 153 -6.82 -6.69 3.02
CA LYS A 153 -6.56 -7.67 4.08
C LYS A 153 -6.74 -9.07 3.53
N THR A 154 -5.74 -9.92 3.69
CA THR A 154 -5.88 -11.37 3.46
C THR A 154 -6.73 -11.97 4.60
N LEU A 155 -7.70 -12.79 4.23
CA LEU A 155 -8.54 -13.51 5.18
C LEU A 155 -7.75 -14.66 5.82
N VAL A 156 -7.97 -14.88 7.11
CA VAL A 156 -7.49 -16.09 7.78
C VAL A 156 -8.43 -17.25 7.49
N ASP A 157 -7.98 -18.49 7.70
CA ASP A 157 -8.71 -19.70 7.30
C ASP A 157 -10.18 -19.74 7.82
N ALA A 158 -10.45 -19.21 9.00
CA ALA A 158 -11.80 -19.10 9.53
C ALA A 158 -12.65 -18.08 8.76
N GLU A 159 -12.06 -16.94 8.42
CA GLU A 159 -12.75 -15.83 7.71
C GLU A 159 -13.02 -16.17 6.24
N THR A 160 -12.27 -17.09 5.63
CA THR A 160 -12.52 -17.51 4.23
C THR A 160 -13.87 -18.20 4.07
N ARG A 161 -14.40 -18.80 5.14
CA ARG A 161 -15.70 -19.48 5.18
C ARG A 161 -16.89 -18.56 5.41
N TYR A 162 -16.67 -17.28 5.66
CA TYR A 162 -17.74 -16.30 5.84
C TYR A 162 -18.54 -16.09 4.54
N LEU A 163 -19.81 -15.82 4.70
CA LEU A 163 -20.66 -15.45 3.56
C LEU A 163 -20.18 -14.14 2.92
N PRO A 164 -20.48 -13.91 1.63
CA PRO A 164 -20.07 -12.67 0.96
C PRO A 164 -20.46 -11.39 1.70
N LEU A 165 -21.66 -11.36 2.28
CA LEU A 165 -22.14 -10.21 3.08
C LEU A 165 -21.30 -10.03 4.36
N GLU A 166 -20.98 -11.11 5.06
CA GLU A 166 -20.14 -11.06 6.27
C GLU A 166 -18.72 -10.58 5.93
N LYS A 167 -18.17 -10.99 4.79
CA LYS A 167 -16.89 -10.48 4.28
C LYS A 167 -16.94 -8.99 3.95
N LEU A 168 -18.07 -8.48 3.41
CA LEU A 168 -18.26 -7.04 3.19
C LEU A 168 -18.27 -6.27 4.51
N VAL A 169 -19.00 -6.76 5.51
CA VAL A 169 -18.99 -6.17 6.86
C VAL A 169 -17.58 -6.19 7.45
N LEU A 170 -16.85 -7.30 7.30
CA LEU A 170 -15.46 -7.40 7.74
C LEU A 170 -14.55 -6.39 7.03
N ALA A 171 -14.75 -6.17 5.72
CA ALA A 171 -14.03 -5.14 4.96
C ALA A 171 -14.28 -3.75 5.53
N LEU A 172 -15.54 -3.42 5.82
CA LEU A 172 -15.93 -2.14 6.42
C LEU A 172 -15.29 -1.95 7.80
N VAL A 173 -15.43 -2.93 8.70
CA VAL A 173 -14.84 -2.89 10.04
C VAL A 173 -13.31 -2.76 9.97
N HIS A 174 -12.68 -3.41 9.00
CA HIS A 174 -11.23 -3.29 8.81
C HIS A 174 -10.85 -1.90 8.32
N ALA A 175 -11.64 -1.32 7.41
CA ALA A 175 -11.43 0.02 6.89
C ALA A 175 -11.59 1.09 7.98
N THR A 176 -12.66 1.06 8.77
CA THR A 176 -12.89 2.00 9.87
C THR A 176 -11.78 1.95 10.93
N LYS A 177 -11.29 0.75 11.26
CA LYS A 177 -10.15 0.60 12.18
C LYS A 177 -8.84 1.14 11.63
N LYS A 178 -8.65 1.12 10.30
CA LYS A 178 -7.42 1.61 9.65
C LYS A 178 -7.44 3.10 9.39
N LEU A 179 -8.60 3.67 9.22
CA LEU A 179 -8.81 5.07 8.84
C LEU A 179 -9.75 5.80 9.81
N PRO A 180 -9.50 5.76 11.14
CA PRO A 180 -10.40 6.34 12.14
C PRO A 180 -10.58 7.86 11.97
N GLN A 181 -9.66 8.53 11.26
CA GLN A 181 -9.74 9.97 11.01
C GLN A 181 -10.78 10.37 9.96
N TYR A 182 -11.39 9.42 9.27
CA TYR A 182 -12.40 9.67 8.23
C TYR A 182 -13.82 9.18 8.62
N PHE A 183 -13.96 8.70 9.87
CA PHE A 183 -15.24 8.18 10.40
C PHE A 183 -15.63 8.82 11.72
#